data_51cc40ea92c24b6d2c21ec5bcfa964be
#
_entry.id   51cc40ea92c24b6d2c21ec5bcfa964be
#
_cell.length_a   1.000
_cell.length_b   1.000
_cell.length_c   1.000
_cell.angle_alpha   90.00
_cell.angle_beta   90.00
_cell.angle_gamma   90.00
#
_symmetry.space_group_name_H-M   'P 1'
#
loop_
_entity.id
_entity.type
_entity.pdbx_description
1 polymer ?
#
loop_
_entity_poly.entity_id
_entity_poly.type
_entity_poly.pdbx_seq_one_letter_code
_entity_poly.pdbx_strand_id
1 'polypeptide(L)'
;MKSGFVAILGRPNAGKSTLLNALTGEKVAIVTPKPQTTRNRIAGVVEVPARKRVHPAAQIVFVDTPGVHKPASQLDRRMLQEVHEALETRDLVLVLIDASRRVQLEAAGEPGGIPGAGVELSPIGPAGAPAKPHGKNAHSWTSEEEFLFGLVRGLDCPVFLVLTKIDLVAKDVLLPLIETLTKQFNFAEVIPISARKRDGLDLLLRKIVAVLPTGERYYPNDQYTDQPMRFMVAELIRERILIDTGEEVPYAAAVVIERYEEAEPPAPPRKKGQAPARLPLTRIAAAIYCERDGQKAILIGKGGAKLKEIGTGARKQIESLLGTRVYLELHVIVEPGWRESRAFIDSLDWRNQLEKIADKQGNEPAKE
;
A
#
# COMPACT_ATOMS: atom_id res chain seq x y z
N MET A 1 13.86 -18.09 -17.63
CA MET A 1 13.90 -17.50 -16.32
C MET A 1 12.67 -17.91 -15.50
N LYS A 2 12.54 -17.53 -14.25
CA LYS A 2 11.31 -17.68 -13.48
C LYS A 2 10.51 -16.38 -13.57
N SER A 3 9.17 -16.46 -13.64
CA SER A 3 8.32 -15.27 -13.57
C SER A 3 6.94 -15.64 -13.04
N GLY A 4 6.30 -14.72 -12.32
CA GLY A 4 4.97 -14.98 -11.78
C GLY A 4 4.45 -13.86 -10.87
N PHE A 5 3.16 -13.99 -10.53
CA PHE A 5 2.42 -13.08 -9.70
C PHE A 5 2.35 -13.56 -8.25
N VAL A 6 2.63 -12.65 -7.32
CA VAL A 6 2.64 -12.92 -5.88
C VAL A 6 1.68 -11.97 -5.18
N ALA A 7 0.53 -12.49 -4.75
CA ALA A 7 -0.44 -11.70 -4.01
C ALA A 7 -0.01 -11.52 -2.54
N ILE A 8 -0.06 -10.28 -2.04
CA ILE A 8 0.27 -9.95 -0.65
C ILE A 8 -1.03 -9.70 0.11
N LEU A 9 -1.40 -10.62 0.98
CA LEU A 9 -2.57 -10.53 1.84
C LEU A 9 -2.20 -10.27 3.30
N GLY A 10 -3.12 -9.72 4.03
CA GLY A 10 -2.97 -9.51 5.47
C GLY A 10 -3.92 -8.44 5.96
N ARG A 11 -4.05 -8.37 7.28
CA ARG A 11 -4.91 -7.37 7.94
C ARG A 11 -4.40 -5.94 7.67
N PRO A 12 -5.22 -4.91 7.93
CA PRO A 12 -4.72 -3.53 7.95
C PRO A 12 -3.50 -3.40 8.87
N ASN A 13 -2.50 -2.65 8.44
CA ASN A 13 -1.24 -2.41 9.17
C ASN A 13 -0.33 -3.64 9.37
N ALA A 14 -0.58 -4.76 8.71
CA ALA A 14 0.31 -5.93 8.74
C ALA A 14 1.66 -5.70 8.02
N GLY A 15 1.88 -4.54 7.41
CA GLY A 15 3.14 -4.19 6.76
C GLY A 15 3.23 -4.52 5.27
N LYS A 16 2.09 -4.76 4.59
CA LYS A 16 2.03 -5.13 3.16
C LYS A 16 2.71 -4.13 2.25
N SER A 17 2.26 -2.87 2.26
CA SER A 17 2.83 -1.79 1.44
C SER A 17 4.28 -1.46 1.83
N THR A 18 4.65 -1.64 3.11
CA THR A 18 6.04 -1.50 3.57
C THR A 18 6.93 -2.59 2.98
N LEU A 19 6.43 -3.83 2.93
CA LEU A 19 7.13 -4.95 2.31
C LEU A 19 7.28 -4.71 0.81
N LEU A 20 6.21 -4.31 0.12
CA LEU A 20 6.26 -4.01 -1.31
C LEU A 20 7.34 -2.98 -1.64
N ASN A 21 7.34 -1.82 -0.96
CA ASN A 21 8.35 -0.77 -1.16
C ASN A 21 9.77 -1.26 -0.82
N ALA A 22 9.93 -2.11 0.21
CA ALA A 22 11.24 -2.66 0.56
C ALA A 22 11.77 -3.65 -0.49
N LEU A 23 10.89 -4.40 -1.16
CA LEU A 23 11.25 -5.36 -2.20
C LEU A 23 11.55 -4.69 -3.53
N THR A 24 10.73 -3.70 -3.94
CA THR A 24 10.94 -2.93 -5.18
C THR A 24 12.14 -1.98 -5.08
N GLY A 25 12.49 -1.53 -3.87
CA GLY A 25 13.48 -0.48 -3.65
C GLY A 25 12.96 0.94 -3.91
N GLU A 26 11.73 1.05 -4.39
CA GLU A 26 11.06 2.31 -4.76
C GLU A 26 9.78 2.52 -3.96
N LYS A 27 9.32 3.77 -3.87
CA LYS A 27 8.04 4.09 -3.22
C LYS A 27 6.88 3.93 -4.20
N VAL A 28 6.39 2.70 -4.35
CA VAL A 28 5.24 2.36 -5.21
C VAL A 28 3.91 2.40 -4.47
N ALA A 29 3.92 2.31 -3.16
CA ALA A 29 2.73 2.36 -2.31
C ALA A 29 2.92 3.35 -1.16
N ILE A 30 1.84 4.01 -0.75
CA ILE A 30 1.86 4.87 0.43
C ILE A 30 1.87 4.03 1.71
N VAL A 31 2.53 4.56 2.74
CA VAL A 31 2.69 3.86 4.02
C VAL A 31 2.32 4.78 5.17
N THR A 32 1.31 4.42 5.94
CA THR A 32 0.92 5.14 7.15
C THR A 32 0.61 4.17 8.29
N PRO A 33 0.65 4.62 9.56
CA PRO A 33 0.22 3.80 10.69
C PRO A 33 -1.31 3.59 10.75
N LYS A 34 -2.09 4.27 9.89
CA LYS A 34 -3.54 4.19 9.89
C LYS A 34 -4.05 3.01 9.06
N PRO A 35 -5.14 2.34 9.48
CA PRO A 35 -5.78 1.31 8.67
C PRO A 35 -6.36 1.88 7.37
N GLN A 36 -6.66 1.01 6.41
CA GLN A 36 -7.20 1.37 5.08
C GLN A 36 -6.29 2.34 4.29
N THR A 37 -4.96 2.24 4.49
CA THR A 37 -3.97 3.01 3.72
C THR A 37 -4.05 2.65 2.24
N THR A 38 -4.03 1.37 1.90
CA THR A 38 -4.19 0.86 0.52
C THR A 38 -5.67 0.60 0.25
N ARG A 39 -6.22 1.19 -0.82
CA ARG A 39 -7.62 1.01 -1.25
C ARG A 39 -7.76 0.28 -2.57
N ASN A 40 -6.78 0.39 -3.46
CA ASN A 40 -6.68 -0.32 -4.73
C ASN A 40 -5.53 -1.31 -4.66
N ARG A 41 -5.57 -2.36 -5.46
CA ARG A 41 -4.39 -3.22 -5.63
C ARG A 41 -3.26 -2.45 -6.31
N ILE A 42 -2.04 -2.69 -5.87
CA ILE A 42 -0.82 -2.01 -6.33
C ILE A 42 0.16 -3.06 -6.81
N ALA A 43 0.54 -3.03 -8.08
CA ALA A 43 1.58 -3.90 -8.60
C ALA A 43 2.96 -3.27 -8.42
N GLY A 44 3.90 -4.08 -7.91
CA GLY A 44 5.31 -3.75 -7.84
C GLY A 44 6.15 -4.84 -8.49
N VAL A 45 6.97 -4.48 -9.45
CA VAL A 45 7.80 -5.38 -10.23
C VAL A 45 9.21 -5.44 -9.63
N VAL A 46 9.70 -6.65 -9.39
CA VAL A 46 11.03 -6.88 -8.82
C VAL A 46 11.83 -7.79 -9.74
N GLU A 47 12.95 -7.30 -10.25
CA GLU A 47 13.92 -8.11 -10.97
C GLU A 47 14.89 -8.77 -9.99
N VAL A 48 14.96 -10.08 -10.01
CA VAL A 48 15.90 -10.87 -9.21
C VAL A 48 16.98 -11.43 -10.12
N PRO A 49 18.22 -10.91 -10.06
CA PRO A 49 19.31 -11.39 -10.91
C PRO A 49 19.67 -12.84 -10.56
N ALA A 50 20.11 -13.60 -11.56
CA ALA A 50 20.56 -14.97 -11.32
C ALA A 50 21.77 -15.00 -10.35
N ARG A 51 21.73 -15.93 -9.39
CA ARG A 51 22.84 -16.18 -8.47
C ARG A 51 23.29 -17.63 -8.62
N LYS A 52 24.52 -17.84 -9.10
CA LYS A 52 25.09 -19.18 -9.36
C LYS A 52 24.86 -20.11 -8.15
N ARG A 53 24.36 -21.32 -8.40
CA ARG A 53 24.07 -22.36 -7.42
C ARG A 53 23.02 -22.01 -6.35
N VAL A 54 22.34 -20.87 -6.45
CA VAL A 54 21.32 -20.42 -5.49
C VAL A 54 19.95 -20.35 -6.14
N HIS A 55 19.79 -19.54 -7.19
CA HIS A 55 18.52 -19.40 -7.93
C HIS A 55 18.75 -18.86 -9.35
N PRO A 56 17.86 -19.16 -10.31
CA PRO A 56 17.86 -18.54 -11.63
C PRO A 56 17.46 -17.05 -11.55
N ALA A 57 17.61 -16.34 -12.66
CA ALA A 57 17.00 -15.00 -12.80
C ALA A 57 15.47 -15.12 -12.72
N ALA A 58 14.82 -14.12 -12.10
CA ALA A 58 13.38 -14.09 -12.00
C ALA A 58 12.84 -12.66 -12.10
N GLN A 59 11.60 -12.51 -12.63
CA GLN A 59 10.79 -11.32 -12.46
C GLN A 59 9.59 -11.69 -11.59
N ILE A 60 9.40 -10.97 -10.50
CA ILE A 60 8.31 -11.17 -9.55
C ILE A 60 7.40 -9.96 -9.60
N VAL A 61 6.13 -10.19 -9.91
CA VAL A 61 5.10 -9.15 -9.84
C VAL A 61 4.36 -9.28 -8.51
N PHE A 62 4.71 -8.46 -7.55
CA PHE A 62 4.00 -8.41 -6.27
C PHE A 62 2.74 -7.57 -6.41
N VAL A 63 1.63 -8.07 -5.90
CA VAL A 63 0.35 -7.37 -5.87
C VAL A 63 -0.02 -7.08 -4.42
N ASP A 64 0.23 -5.83 -3.97
CA ASP A 64 -0.23 -5.35 -2.66
C ASP A 64 -1.74 -5.15 -2.70
N THR A 65 -2.44 -5.68 -1.71
CA THR A 65 -3.89 -5.62 -1.62
C THR A 65 -4.34 -4.72 -0.47
N PRO A 66 -5.58 -4.20 -0.53
CA PRO A 66 -6.20 -3.60 0.64
C PRO A 66 -6.14 -4.52 1.86
N GLY A 67 -6.16 -3.92 3.06
CA GLY A 67 -6.20 -4.71 4.30
C GLY A 67 -7.47 -5.53 4.39
N VAL A 68 -7.32 -6.84 4.63
CA VAL A 68 -8.45 -7.77 4.74
C VAL A 68 -9.19 -7.54 6.05
N HIS A 69 -10.46 -7.17 5.97
CA HIS A 69 -11.42 -7.07 7.07
C HIS A 69 -12.85 -7.33 6.56
N LYS A 70 -13.79 -7.59 7.45
CA LYS A 70 -15.20 -7.77 7.08
C LYS A 70 -15.75 -6.45 6.54
N PRO A 71 -16.38 -6.43 5.35
CA PRO A 71 -16.86 -5.20 4.73
C PRO A 71 -18.07 -4.62 5.48
N ALA A 72 -18.02 -3.32 5.80
CA ALA A 72 -19.09 -2.58 6.44
C ALA A 72 -19.71 -1.50 5.50
N SER A 73 -19.04 -1.13 4.43
CA SER A 73 -19.47 -0.11 3.47
C SER A 73 -19.35 -0.60 2.02
N GLN A 74 -19.87 0.14 1.05
CA GLN A 74 -19.64 -0.14 -0.37
C GLN A 74 -18.17 -0.01 -0.74
N LEU A 75 -17.47 0.97 -0.15
CA LEU A 75 -16.03 1.11 -0.32
C LEU A 75 -15.28 -0.14 0.16
N ASP A 76 -15.64 -0.69 1.33
CA ASP A 76 -15.01 -1.92 1.84
C ASP A 76 -15.28 -3.12 0.94
N ARG A 77 -16.48 -3.21 0.34
CA ARG A 77 -16.82 -4.25 -0.64
C ARG A 77 -15.96 -4.12 -1.90
N ARG A 78 -15.73 -2.91 -2.40
CA ARG A 78 -14.83 -2.65 -3.51
C ARG A 78 -13.39 -3.03 -3.17
N MET A 79 -12.92 -2.69 -1.96
CA MET A 79 -11.59 -3.10 -1.48
C MET A 79 -11.47 -4.63 -1.39
N LEU A 80 -12.50 -5.33 -0.94
CA LEU A 80 -12.52 -6.80 -0.91
C LEU A 80 -12.52 -7.40 -2.32
N GLN A 81 -13.20 -6.77 -3.28
CA GLN A 81 -13.14 -7.16 -4.69
C GLN A 81 -11.71 -7.07 -5.25
N GLU A 82 -10.95 -6.01 -4.95
CA GLU A 82 -9.53 -5.89 -5.31
C GLU A 82 -8.68 -7.04 -4.75
N VAL A 83 -9.03 -7.53 -3.52
CA VAL A 83 -8.38 -8.72 -2.94
C VAL A 83 -8.71 -9.97 -3.75
N HIS A 84 -9.97 -10.19 -4.12
CA HIS A 84 -10.38 -11.36 -4.92
C HIS A 84 -9.71 -11.36 -6.29
N GLU A 85 -9.71 -10.21 -6.98
CA GLU A 85 -9.06 -10.07 -8.29
C GLU A 85 -7.54 -10.33 -8.22
N ALA A 86 -6.86 -9.93 -7.13
CA ALA A 86 -5.46 -10.25 -6.92
C ALA A 86 -5.24 -11.76 -6.68
N LEU A 87 -6.25 -12.45 -6.13
CA LEU A 87 -6.21 -13.89 -5.93
C LEU A 87 -6.54 -14.71 -7.18
N GLU A 88 -7.15 -14.14 -8.22
CA GLU A 88 -7.44 -14.84 -9.48
C GLU A 88 -6.19 -15.06 -10.33
N THR A 89 -5.23 -14.14 -10.28
CA THR A 89 -4.04 -14.13 -11.16
C THR A 89 -2.74 -14.48 -10.44
N ARG A 90 -2.80 -15.16 -9.29
CA ARG A 90 -1.63 -15.48 -8.46
C ARG A 90 -0.97 -16.82 -8.82
N ASP A 91 0.35 -16.88 -8.68
CA ASP A 91 1.14 -18.12 -8.63
C ASP A 91 1.51 -18.49 -7.17
N LEU A 92 1.50 -17.50 -6.27
CA LEU A 92 1.83 -17.62 -4.87
C LEU A 92 1.07 -16.57 -4.04
N VAL A 93 0.71 -16.93 -2.82
CA VAL A 93 0.14 -15.97 -1.85
C VAL A 93 1.07 -15.82 -0.65
N LEU A 94 1.34 -14.58 -0.26
CA LEU A 94 1.98 -14.22 1.00
C LEU A 94 0.91 -13.76 1.99
N VAL A 95 0.72 -14.49 3.08
CA VAL A 95 -0.13 -14.08 4.19
C VAL A 95 0.73 -13.40 5.24
N LEU A 96 0.54 -12.09 5.42
CA LEU A 96 1.30 -11.28 6.36
C LEU A 96 0.59 -11.19 7.71
N ILE A 97 1.31 -11.56 8.76
CA ILE A 97 0.86 -11.42 10.15
C ILE A 97 1.87 -10.57 10.93
N ASP A 98 1.38 -9.54 11.60
CA ASP A 98 2.16 -8.65 12.46
C ASP A 98 2.49 -9.37 13.78
N ALA A 99 3.73 -9.79 13.95
CA ALA A 99 4.21 -10.48 15.15
C ALA A 99 4.07 -9.59 16.42
N SER A 100 4.33 -8.29 16.30
CA SER A 100 4.27 -7.37 17.44
C SER A 100 2.84 -7.21 17.98
N ARG A 101 1.86 -7.23 17.11
CA ARG A 101 0.45 -7.12 17.48
C ARG A 101 -0.06 -8.38 18.20
N ARG A 102 0.39 -9.55 17.76
CA ARG A 102 0.05 -10.83 18.39
C ARG A 102 0.55 -10.91 19.82
N VAL A 103 1.78 -10.50 20.06
CA VAL A 103 2.39 -10.46 21.39
C VAL A 103 1.64 -9.47 22.32
N GLN A 104 1.23 -8.31 21.79
CA GLN A 104 0.44 -7.33 22.56
C GLN A 104 -0.95 -7.88 22.99
N LEU A 105 -1.61 -8.64 22.12
CA LEU A 105 -2.92 -9.25 22.43
C LEU A 105 -2.79 -10.25 23.57
N GLU A 106 -1.73 -11.03 23.61
CA GLU A 106 -1.48 -11.96 24.71
C GLU A 106 -1.22 -11.27 26.04
N ALA A 107 -0.37 -10.24 26.03
CA ALA A 107 -0.09 -9.44 27.22
C ALA A 107 -1.35 -8.76 27.78
N ALA A 108 -2.36 -8.52 26.93
CA ALA A 108 -3.65 -7.99 27.31
C ALA A 108 -4.66 -9.07 27.76
N GLY A 109 -4.30 -10.36 27.71
CA GLY A 109 -5.21 -11.48 27.99
C GLY A 109 -6.33 -11.67 26.97
N GLU A 110 -6.14 -11.15 25.74
CA GLU A 110 -7.15 -11.20 24.68
C GLU A 110 -7.05 -12.51 23.86
N PRO A 111 -8.18 -13.02 23.32
CA PRO A 111 -8.18 -14.21 22.46
C PRO A 111 -7.27 -14.04 21.25
N GLY A 112 -6.40 -15.00 20.98
CA GLY A 112 -5.44 -14.99 19.89
C GLY A 112 -4.03 -14.57 20.29
N GLY A 113 -3.76 -14.34 21.57
CA GLY A 113 -2.42 -14.20 22.14
C GLY A 113 -1.65 -15.53 22.17
N ILE A 114 -0.37 -15.48 22.50
CA ILE A 114 0.53 -16.64 22.60
C ILE A 114 0.60 -17.09 24.06
N PRO A 115 0.19 -18.31 24.44
CA PRO A 115 0.26 -18.77 25.82
C PRO A 115 1.70 -18.79 26.35
N GLY A 116 1.96 -18.11 27.46
CA GLY A 116 3.23 -18.17 28.19
C GLY A 116 4.33 -17.17 27.82
N ALA A 117 4.09 -16.24 26.90
CA ALA A 117 5.05 -15.19 26.56
C ALA A 117 4.97 -14.00 27.54
N GLY A 118 5.51 -14.14 28.72
CA GLY A 118 5.76 -12.99 29.59
C GLY A 118 6.81 -12.06 28.97
N VAL A 119 6.39 -10.95 28.34
CA VAL A 119 7.28 -10.13 27.54
C VAL A 119 7.58 -8.80 28.22
N GLU A 120 8.85 -8.56 28.50
CA GLU A 120 9.38 -7.21 28.69
C GLU A 120 9.43 -6.50 27.34
N LEU A 121 8.48 -5.59 27.12
CA LEU A 121 8.48 -4.69 25.97
C LEU A 121 9.61 -3.67 26.13
N SER A 122 10.59 -3.68 25.24
CA SER A 122 11.57 -2.60 25.16
C SER A 122 10.85 -1.27 24.96
N PRO A 123 11.17 -0.20 25.71
CA PRO A 123 10.50 1.09 25.57
C PRO A 123 10.76 1.66 24.17
N ILE A 124 9.69 1.82 23.39
CA ILE A 124 9.74 2.48 22.10
C ILE A 124 9.90 3.98 22.36
N GLY A 125 10.96 4.59 21.82
CA GLY A 125 11.19 6.03 21.87
C GLY A 125 10.05 6.85 21.25
N PRO A 126 10.02 8.20 21.37
CA PRO A 126 8.85 9.08 21.28
C PRO A 126 8.29 9.33 19.87
N ALA A 127 8.13 8.31 19.06
CA ALA A 127 7.46 8.41 17.75
C ALA A 127 6.46 7.25 17.58
N GLY A 128 5.26 7.43 18.08
CA GLY A 128 4.13 6.53 17.89
C GLY A 128 3.62 5.88 19.17
N ALA A 129 2.99 6.67 20.03
CA ALA A 129 2.20 6.11 21.11
C ALA A 129 1.15 5.15 20.53
N PRO A 130 1.01 3.90 21.05
CA PRO A 130 -0.01 2.99 20.60
C PRO A 130 -1.38 3.59 20.89
N ALA A 131 -2.25 3.60 19.88
CA ALA A 131 -3.65 3.94 20.09
C ALA A 131 -4.21 3.04 21.19
N LYS A 132 -4.76 3.65 22.24
CA LYS A 132 -5.43 2.90 23.32
C LYS A 132 -6.47 1.98 22.72
N PRO A 133 -6.50 0.69 23.06
CA PRO A 133 -7.52 -0.22 22.56
C PRO A 133 -8.88 0.23 23.11
N HIS A 134 -9.79 0.61 22.23
CA HIS A 134 -11.17 0.81 22.60
C HIS A 134 -11.78 -0.58 22.92
N GLY A 135 -12.18 -0.79 24.15
CA GLY A 135 -12.59 -2.04 24.76
C GLY A 135 -13.91 -2.64 24.25
N LYS A 136 -14.02 -2.96 22.95
CA LYS A 136 -15.11 -3.77 22.35
C LYS A 136 -14.65 -4.74 21.26
N ASN A 137 -13.35 -4.96 21.05
CA ASN A 137 -12.82 -5.56 19.82
C ASN A 137 -12.13 -6.94 19.95
N ALA A 138 -12.14 -7.60 21.10
CA ALA A 138 -11.49 -8.92 21.25
C ALA A 138 -12.16 -10.00 20.37
N HIS A 139 -13.51 -10.04 20.31
CA HIS A 139 -14.23 -10.93 19.38
C HIS A 139 -14.06 -10.60 17.90
N SER A 140 -13.66 -9.38 17.56
CA SER A 140 -13.39 -8.92 16.18
C SER A 140 -12.08 -9.52 15.63
N TRP A 141 -11.06 -9.76 16.48
CA TRP A 141 -9.73 -10.19 16.03
C TRP A 141 -9.71 -11.62 15.49
N THR A 142 -10.21 -12.58 16.25
CA THR A 142 -10.31 -13.98 15.81
C THR A 142 -11.19 -14.10 14.57
N SER A 143 -12.28 -13.35 14.51
CA SER A 143 -13.20 -13.39 13.37
C SER A 143 -12.63 -12.76 12.08
N GLU A 144 -11.72 -11.76 12.17
CA GLU A 144 -11.05 -11.19 10.99
C GLU A 144 -9.89 -12.07 10.51
N GLU A 145 -9.19 -12.73 11.42
CA GLU A 145 -8.16 -13.69 11.07
C GLU A 145 -8.72 -14.96 10.46
N GLU A 146 -9.83 -15.47 11.01
CA GLU A 146 -10.62 -16.56 10.40
C GLU A 146 -11.11 -16.18 9.00
N PHE A 147 -11.54 -14.92 8.81
CA PHE A 147 -11.93 -14.41 7.50
C PHE A 147 -10.75 -14.40 6.54
N LEU A 148 -9.57 -13.93 6.98
CA LEU A 148 -8.33 -13.95 6.18
C LEU A 148 -7.95 -15.39 5.79
N PHE A 149 -7.94 -16.33 6.75
CA PHE A 149 -7.66 -17.74 6.45
C PHE A 149 -8.75 -18.38 5.59
N GLY A 150 -10.00 -17.95 5.73
CA GLY A 150 -11.10 -18.38 4.85
C GLY A 150 -10.84 -18.07 3.38
N LEU A 151 -10.25 -16.91 3.07
CA LEU A 151 -9.90 -16.51 1.71
C LEU A 151 -8.81 -17.40 1.07
N VAL A 152 -7.91 -17.97 1.90
CA VAL A 152 -6.78 -18.76 1.37
C VAL A 152 -7.00 -20.26 1.42
N ARG A 153 -7.98 -20.77 2.18
CA ARG A 153 -8.23 -22.22 2.33
C ARG A 153 -8.63 -22.94 1.05
N GLY A 154 -9.24 -22.23 0.10
CA GLY A 154 -9.71 -22.80 -1.17
C GLY A 154 -8.75 -22.59 -2.33
N LEU A 155 -7.52 -22.08 -2.09
CA LEU A 155 -6.58 -21.78 -3.16
C LEU A 155 -5.78 -23.01 -3.56
N ASP A 156 -5.52 -23.11 -4.85
CA ASP A 156 -4.74 -24.18 -5.51
C ASP A 156 -3.25 -23.84 -5.71
N CYS A 157 -2.78 -22.76 -5.08
CA CYS A 157 -1.40 -22.29 -5.15
C CYS A 157 -0.72 -22.38 -3.78
N PRO A 158 0.63 -22.36 -3.71
CA PRO A 158 1.36 -22.28 -2.47
C PRO A 158 0.98 -21.02 -1.68
N VAL A 159 0.90 -21.16 -0.34
CA VAL A 159 0.66 -20.06 0.59
C VAL A 159 1.83 -19.99 1.56
N PHE A 160 2.51 -18.84 1.62
CA PHE A 160 3.58 -18.59 2.58
C PHE A 160 3.07 -17.74 3.73
N LEU A 161 3.41 -18.10 4.95
CA LEU A 161 3.24 -17.25 6.12
C LEU A 161 4.45 -16.32 6.24
N VAL A 162 4.20 -15.01 6.28
CA VAL A 162 5.24 -14.01 6.49
C VAL A 162 4.97 -13.29 7.81
N LEU A 163 5.79 -13.58 8.83
CA LEU A 163 5.74 -12.89 10.10
C LEU A 163 6.48 -11.55 9.96
N THR A 164 5.75 -10.45 10.06
CA THR A 164 6.30 -9.11 9.88
C THR A 164 6.64 -8.45 11.22
N LYS A 165 7.44 -7.37 11.15
CA LYS A 165 7.84 -6.54 12.30
C LYS A 165 8.55 -7.31 13.42
N ILE A 166 9.33 -8.34 13.05
CA ILE A 166 10.10 -9.12 14.03
C ILE A 166 11.14 -8.33 14.80
N ASP A 167 11.48 -7.14 14.30
CA ASP A 167 12.35 -6.18 14.97
C ASP A 167 11.73 -5.52 16.21
N LEU A 168 10.42 -5.70 16.42
CA LEU A 168 9.65 -5.16 17.55
C LEU A 168 9.32 -6.21 18.62
N VAL A 169 9.78 -7.46 18.45
CA VAL A 169 9.50 -8.56 19.38
C VAL A 169 10.78 -9.30 19.73
N ALA A 170 10.79 -9.96 20.89
CA ALA A 170 11.85 -10.84 21.29
C ALA A 170 11.86 -12.11 20.43
N LYS A 171 13.03 -12.68 20.15
CA LYS A 171 13.15 -13.82 19.22
C LYS A 171 12.53 -15.11 19.74
N ASP A 172 12.51 -15.28 21.05
CA ASP A 172 11.97 -16.46 21.76
C ASP A 172 10.45 -16.62 21.57
N VAL A 173 9.71 -15.51 21.34
CA VAL A 173 8.27 -15.54 21.10
C VAL A 173 7.90 -15.96 19.68
N LEU A 174 8.84 -15.97 18.75
CA LEU A 174 8.55 -16.27 17.34
C LEU A 174 8.20 -17.75 17.13
N LEU A 175 8.90 -18.69 17.80
CA LEU A 175 8.63 -20.12 17.64
C LEU A 175 7.24 -20.52 18.16
N PRO A 176 6.81 -20.14 19.37
CA PRO A 176 5.44 -20.38 19.83
C PRO A 176 4.38 -19.79 18.89
N LEU A 177 4.63 -18.57 18.35
CA LEU A 177 3.73 -17.93 17.39
C LEU A 177 3.60 -18.75 16.09
N ILE A 178 4.73 -19.21 15.54
CA ILE A 178 4.76 -20.07 14.35
C ILE A 178 3.97 -21.36 14.61
N GLU A 179 4.21 -22.01 15.73
CA GLU A 179 3.49 -23.24 16.09
C GLU A 179 1.97 -23.02 16.18
N THR A 180 1.55 -21.93 16.77
CA THR A 180 0.12 -21.59 16.88
C THR A 180 -0.52 -21.35 15.51
N LEU A 181 0.16 -20.65 14.61
CA LEU A 181 -0.36 -20.31 13.29
C LEU A 181 -0.34 -21.49 12.32
N THR A 182 0.68 -22.35 12.39
CA THR A 182 0.76 -23.55 11.56
C THR A 182 -0.27 -24.62 11.91
N LYS A 183 -0.83 -24.59 13.12
CA LYS A 183 -2.00 -25.42 13.49
C LYS A 183 -3.30 -24.96 12.81
N GLN A 184 -3.37 -23.70 12.40
CA GLN A 184 -4.59 -23.12 11.77
C GLN A 184 -4.63 -23.34 10.26
N PHE A 185 -3.46 -23.38 9.62
CA PHE A 185 -3.31 -23.53 8.18
C PHE A 185 -1.96 -24.19 7.82
N ASN A 186 -1.97 -25.06 6.80
CA ASN A 186 -0.76 -25.70 6.29
C ASN A 186 -0.01 -24.79 5.30
N PHE A 187 0.89 -23.96 5.82
CA PHE A 187 1.71 -23.08 5.00
C PHE A 187 2.84 -23.84 4.32
N ALA A 188 3.12 -23.55 3.05
CA ALA A 188 4.25 -24.12 2.32
C ALA A 188 5.60 -23.65 2.88
N GLU A 189 5.68 -22.43 3.40
CA GLU A 189 6.85 -21.86 4.07
C GLU A 189 6.40 -20.87 5.15
N VAL A 190 7.25 -20.71 6.18
CA VAL A 190 7.08 -19.69 7.23
C VAL A 190 8.33 -18.85 7.31
N ILE A 191 8.22 -17.53 7.05
CA ILE A 191 9.38 -16.65 6.90
C ILE A 191 9.20 -15.41 7.78
N PRO A 192 9.94 -15.32 8.90
CA PRO A 192 10.00 -14.09 9.71
C PRO A 192 10.81 -13.01 9.01
N ILE A 193 10.28 -11.78 8.97
CA ILE A 193 10.94 -10.63 8.33
C ILE A 193 10.80 -9.34 9.12
N SER A 194 11.76 -8.44 8.91
CA SER A 194 11.59 -7.00 9.14
C SER A 194 11.81 -6.24 7.83
N ALA A 195 10.72 -5.81 7.20
CA ALA A 195 10.79 -5.01 5.97
C ALA A 195 11.55 -3.69 6.21
N ARG A 196 11.38 -3.09 7.40
CA ARG A 196 12.03 -1.83 7.78
C ARG A 196 13.56 -1.98 7.94
N LYS A 197 14.03 -3.09 8.51
CA LYS A 197 15.46 -3.41 8.67
C LYS A 197 16.02 -4.23 7.50
N ARG A 198 15.19 -4.56 6.51
CA ARG A 198 15.52 -5.45 5.38
C ARG A 198 15.99 -6.84 5.80
N ASP A 199 15.62 -7.28 7.01
CA ASP A 199 15.96 -8.60 7.52
C ASP A 199 14.98 -9.64 6.98
N GLY A 200 15.50 -10.82 6.57
CA GLY A 200 14.72 -11.94 6.03
C GLY A 200 14.27 -11.76 4.56
N LEU A 201 14.46 -10.57 3.91
CA LEU A 201 13.98 -10.33 2.55
C LEU A 201 14.68 -11.20 1.50
N ASP A 202 15.98 -11.41 1.61
CA ASP A 202 16.73 -12.28 0.69
C ASP A 202 16.28 -13.75 0.78
N LEU A 203 15.94 -14.21 1.99
CA LEU A 203 15.36 -15.53 2.19
C LEU A 203 13.99 -15.63 1.54
N LEU A 204 13.14 -14.63 1.77
CA LEU A 204 11.80 -14.54 1.18
C LEU A 204 11.88 -14.61 -0.35
N LEU A 205 12.71 -13.78 -0.99
CA LEU A 205 12.88 -13.76 -2.44
C LEU A 205 13.38 -15.11 -2.98
N ARG A 206 14.35 -15.75 -2.33
CA ARG A 206 14.85 -17.09 -2.74
C ARG A 206 13.74 -18.14 -2.68
N LYS A 207 12.93 -18.15 -1.62
CA LYS A 207 11.83 -19.10 -1.46
C LYS A 207 10.73 -18.87 -2.50
N ILE A 208 10.41 -17.61 -2.79
CA ILE A 208 9.47 -17.24 -3.86
C ILE A 208 9.98 -17.75 -5.22
N VAL A 209 11.23 -17.43 -5.60
CA VAL A 209 11.81 -17.85 -6.88
C VAL A 209 11.80 -19.38 -7.04
N ALA A 210 11.97 -20.13 -5.96
CA ALA A 210 11.96 -21.59 -6.01
C ALA A 210 10.62 -22.16 -6.48
N VAL A 211 9.49 -21.55 -6.10
CA VAL A 211 8.13 -22.04 -6.40
C VAL A 211 7.52 -21.45 -7.66
N LEU A 212 8.00 -20.28 -8.13
CA LEU A 212 7.46 -19.63 -9.32
C LEU A 212 7.63 -20.52 -10.58
N PRO A 213 6.70 -20.40 -11.55
CA PRO A 213 6.80 -21.09 -12.83
C PRO A 213 7.96 -20.57 -13.68
N THR A 214 8.33 -21.33 -14.70
CA THR A 214 9.22 -20.85 -15.76
C THR A 214 8.41 -20.08 -16.77
N GLY A 215 8.84 -18.85 -17.10
CA GLY A 215 8.12 -17.97 -18.01
C GLY A 215 8.98 -16.84 -18.52
N GLU A 216 8.39 -16.02 -19.37
CA GLU A 216 8.96 -14.77 -19.86
C GLU A 216 8.65 -13.61 -18.92
N ARG A 217 9.23 -12.44 -19.16
CA ARG A 217 8.90 -11.23 -18.41
C ARG A 217 7.52 -10.71 -18.77
N TYR A 218 6.81 -10.25 -17.76
CA TYR A 218 5.53 -9.54 -17.92
C TYR A 218 5.73 -8.05 -18.19
N TYR A 219 6.84 -7.48 -17.66
CA TYR A 219 7.15 -6.05 -17.73
C TYR A 219 8.59 -5.82 -18.20
N PRO A 220 8.88 -4.67 -18.84
CA PRO A 220 10.25 -4.23 -19.14
C PRO A 220 11.12 -4.18 -17.86
N ASN A 221 12.46 -4.31 -18.03
CA ASN A 221 13.40 -4.39 -16.91
C ASN A 221 13.46 -3.15 -16.02
N ASP A 222 13.15 -1.99 -16.57
CA ASP A 222 13.18 -0.68 -15.92
C ASP A 222 11.83 -0.27 -15.32
N GLN A 223 10.82 -1.09 -15.51
CA GLN A 223 9.49 -0.82 -14.99
C GLN A 223 9.31 -1.48 -13.60
N TYR A 224 9.11 -0.67 -12.58
CA TYR A 224 8.91 -1.11 -11.19
C TYR A 224 7.44 -1.09 -10.72
N THR A 225 6.52 -0.53 -11.51
CA THR A 225 5.06 -0.53 -11.26
C THR A 225 4.29 -0.33 -12.56
N ASP A 226 3.03 -0.75 -12.58
CA ASP A 226 2.09 -0.51 -13.69
C ASP A 226 1.22 0.75 -13.47
N GLN A 227 1.42 1.44 -12.34
CA GLN A 227 0.55 2.54 -11.96
C GLN A 227 0.89 3.83 -12.70
N PRO A 228 -0.13 4.55 -13.22
CA PRO A 228 0.08 5.84 -13.86
C PRO A 228 0.54 6.87 -12.83
N MET A 229 1.41 7.80 -13.24
CA MET A 229 1.92 8.89 -12.40
C MET A 229 0.80 9.68 -11.74
N ARG A 230 -0.30 9.89 -12.47
CA ARG A 230 -1.50 10.60 -11.96
C ARG A 230 -2.09 9.92 -10.71
N PHE A 231 -2.15 8.58 -10.70
CA PHE A 231 -2.61 7.82 -9.53
C PHE A 231 -1.62 7.93 -8.37
N MET A 232 -0.32 7.79 -8.63
CA MET A 232 0.70 7.91 -7.60
C MET A 232 0.68 9.29 -6.93
N VAL A 233 0.47 10.34 -7.71
CA VAL A 233 0.32 11.72 -7.20
C VAL A 233 -0.91 11.84 -6.28
N ALA A 234 -2.06 11.28 -6.67
CA ALA A 234 -3.26 11.27 -5.84
C ALA A 234 -3.01 10.55 -4.51
N GLU A 235 -2.32 9.41 -4.54
CA GLU A 235 -1.96 8.65 -3.35
C GLU A 235 -0.98 9.41 -2.44
N LEU A 236 -0.01 10.13 -2.97
CA LEU A 236 0.90 10.97 -2.17
C LEU A 236 0.16 12.11 -1.45
N ILE A 237 -0.84 12.72 -2.10
CA ILE A 237 -1.71 13.70 -1.45
C ILE A 237 -2.53 13.03 -0.35
N ARG A 238 -3.10 11.85 -0.63
CA ARG A 238 -3.87 11.07 0.34
C ARG A 238 -3.03 10.61 1.53
N GLU A 239 -1.77 10.23 1.32
CA GLU A 239 -0.82 9.92 2.39
C GLU A 239 -0.67 11.09 3.37
N ARG A 240 -0.53 12.31 2.84
CA ARG A 240 -0.42 13.51 3.69
C ARG A 240 -1.70 13.77 4.47
N ILE A 241 -2.87 13.59 3.86
CA ILE A 241 -4.14 13.68 4.59
C ILE A 241 -4.17 12.65 5.73
N LEU A 242 -3.80 11.40 5.45
CA LEU A 242 -3.72 10.34 6.45
C LEU A 242 -2.77 10.68 7.61
N ILE A 243 -1.64 11.30 7.34
CA ILE A 243 -0.62 11.63 8.35
C ILE A 243 -1.04 12.88 9.14
N ASP A 244 -1.48 13.93 8.45
CA ASP A 244 -1.65 15.27 9.01
C ASP A 244 -3.04 15.51 9.65
N THR A 245 -4.00 14.58 9.48
CA THR A 245 -5.32 14.67 10.09
C THR A 245 -5.57 13.54 11.09
N GLY A 246 -6.51 13.73 12.01
CA GLY A 246 -6.87 12.76 13.05
C GLY A 246 -8.25 12.14 12.87
N GLU A 247 -8.63 11.30 13.82
CA GLU A 247 -9.95 10.69 14.00
C GLU A 247 -10.52 10.04 12.72
N GLU A 248 -11.73 10.38 12.31
CA GLU A 248 -12.42 9.77 11.16
C GLU A 248 -12.10 10.44 9.81
N VAL A 249 -11.52 11.65 9.80
CA VAL A 249 -11.24 12.42 8.55
C VAL A 249 -10.40 11.61 7.54
N PRO A 250 -9.33 10.91 7.95
CA PRO A 250 -8.53 10.09 7.05
C PRO A 250 -9.32 9.05 6.26
N TYR A 251 -10.32 8.45 6.89
CA TYR A 251 -11.12 7.37 6.30
C TYR A 251 -12.21 7.89 5.37
N ALA A 252 -12.65 9.13 5.61
CA ALA A 252 -13.69 9.80 4.84
C ALA A 252 -13.13 10.65 3.69
N ALA A 253 -11.81 10.71 3.51
CA ALA A 253 -11.19 11.51 2.45
C ALA A 253 -10.87 10.66 1.20
N ALA A 254 -11.19 11.20 0.02
CA ALA A 254 -10.74 10.71 -1.29
C ALA A 254 -10.05 11.82 -2.06
N VAL A 255 -9.14 11.48 -2.96
CA VAL A 255 -8.40 12.46 -3.78
C VAL A 255 -8.59 12.13 -5.25
N VAL A 256 -8.97 13.12 -6.03
CA VAL A 256 -9.12 13.03 -7.50
C VAL A 256 -8.24 14.10 -8.13
N ILE A 257 -7.40 13.70 -9.08
CA ILE A 257 -6.63 14.63 -9.88
C ILE A 257 -7.52 15.16 -11.01
N GLU A 258 -7.84 16.43 -10.99
CA GLU A 258 -8.67 17.06 -12.01
C GLU A 258 -7.82 17.49 -13.22
N ARG A 259 -6.66 18.10 -12.96
CA ARG A 259 -5.73 18.56 -13.99
C ARG A 259 -4.33 18.04 -13.71
N TYR A 260 -3.69 17.50 -14.72
CA TYR A 260 -2.31 17.04 -14.69
C TYR A 260 -1.65 17.44 -16.01
N GLU A 261 -0.82 18.49 -15.95
CA GLU A 261 -0.07 18.99 -17.09
C GLU A 261 1.41 18.70 -16.85
N GLU A 262 1.94 17.77 -17.63
CA GLU A 262 3.35 17.40 -17.55
C GLU A 262 4.22 18.58 -17.95
N ALA A 263 5.36 18.66 -17.30
CA ALA A 263 6.37 19.65 -17.62
C ALA A 263 6.98 19.35 -18.99
N GLU A 264 7.09 20.36 -19.84
CA GLU A 264 7.85 20.23 -21.09
C GLU A 264 9.33 19.91 -20.78
N PRO A 265 9.96 19.01 -21.56
CA PRO A 265 11.37 18.72 -21.39
C PRO A 265 12.21 20.03 -21.45
N PRO A 266 13.22 20.19 -20.60
CA PRO A 266 14.08 21.37 -20.65
C PRO A 266 14.73 21.48 -22.03
N ALA A 267 14.66 22.68 -22.62
CA ALA A 267 15.35 22.95 -23.87
C ALA A 267 16.84 22.61 -23.74
N PRO A 268 17.45 21.98 -24.74
CA PRO A 268 18.87 21.65 -24.69
C PRO A 268 19.71 22.90 -24.44
N PRO A 269 20.83 22.81 -23.70
CA PRO A 269 21.64 23.96 -23.35
C PRO A 269 22.20 24.60 -24.62
N ARG A 270 21.85 25.87 -24.86
CA ARG A 270 22.19 26.59 -26.07
C ARG A 270 23.66 27.00 -26.15
N LYS A 271 24.44 26.99 -25.04
CA LYS A 271 25.89 27.33 -25.02
C LYS A 271 26.60 26.64 -23.85
N LYS A 272 27.87 26.22 -24.04
CA LYS A 272 28.78 25.78 -22.98
C LYS A 272 28.98 26.93 -21.98
N GLY A 273 28.65 26.69 -20.67
CA GLY A 273 28.85 27.65 -19.59
C GLY A 273 27.59 28.40 -19.09
N GLN A 274 26.41 28.12 -19.65
CA GLN A 274 25.16 28.61 -19.07
C GLN A 274 24.82 27.85 -17.78
N ALA A 275 24.28 28.58 -16.80
CA ALA A 275 23.69 27.97 -15.59
C ALA A 275 22.69 26.90 -15.98
N PRO A 276 22.58 25.79 -15.19
CA PRO A 276 21.62 24.74 -15.47
C PRO A 276 20.21 25.33 -15.62
N ALA A 277 19.51 24.91 -16.67
CA ALA A 277 18.13 25.34 -16.91
C ALA A 277 17.30 25.06 -15.64
N ARG A 278 16.39 25.97 -15.29
CA ARG A 278 15.45 25.75 -14.18
C ARG A 278 14.70 24.45 -14.45
N LEU A 279 14.54 23.62 -13.42
CA LEU A 279 13.72 22.41 -13.51
C LEU A 279 12.35 22.76 -14.11
N PRO A 280 11.86 21.95 -15.05
CA PRO A 280 10.54 22.17 -15.66
C PRO A 280 9.43 22.13 -14.61
N LEU A 281 8.30 22.73 -14.93
CA LEU A 281 7.18 22.92 -13.98
C LEU A 281 5.98 22.07 -14.39
N THR A 282 5.65 21.06 -13.60
CA THR A 282 4.42 20.28 -13.69
C THR A 282 3.30 21.01 -12.93
N ARG A 283 2.11 21.13 -13.54
CA ARG A 283 0.93 21.74 -12.92
C ARG A 283 -0.10 20.70 -12.58
N ILE A 284 -0.55 20.68 -11.32
CA ILE A 284 -1.47 19.68 -10.79
C ILE A 284 -2.57 20.39 -10.03
N ALA A 285 -3.83 20.07 -10.36
CA ALA A 285 -4.99 20.45 -9.55
C ALA A 285 -5.70 19.19 -9.06
N ALA A 286 -6.00 19.14 -7.77
CA ALA A 286 -6.63 18.01 -7.12
C ALA A 286 -7.77 18.42 -6.20
N ALA A 287 -8.88 17.69 -6.29
CA ALA A 287 -10.00 17.77 -5.36
C ALA A 287 -9.83 16.75 -4.23
N ILE A 288 -10.02 17.20 -3.01
CA ILE A 288 -10.12 16.36 -1.80
C ILE A 288 -11.59 16.27 -1.43
N TYR A 289 -12.18 15.10 -1.59
CA TYR A 289 -13.57 14.85 -1.22
C TYR A 289 -13.67 14.40 0.23
N CYS A 290 -14.70 14.87 0.94
CA CYS A 290 -15.07 14.42 2.29
C CYS A 290 -16.59 14.36 2.40
N GLU A 291 -17.13 13.72 3.46
CA GLU A 291 -18.56 13.46 3.57
C GLU A 291 -19.36 14.56 4.29
N ARG A 292 -18.68 15.40 5.10
CA ARG A 292 -19.35 16.37 5.98
C ARG A 292 -18.59 17.69 6.05
N ASP A 293 -19.32 18.79 6.26
CA ASP A 293 -18.74 20.13 6.42
C ASP A 293 -17.76 20.23 7.59
N GLY A 294 -18.00 19.51 8.69
CA GLY A 294 -17.04 19.42 9.80
C GLY A 294 -15.69 18.83 9.39
N GLN A 295 -15.69 17.80 8.53
CA GLN A 295 -14.46 17.22 7.98
C GLN A 295 -13.77 18.20 7.02
N LYS A 296 -14.53 18.92 6.19
CA LYS A 296 -14.02 20.00 5.33
C LYS A 296 -13.34 21.07 6.16
N ALA A 297 -13.95 21.50 7.26
CA ALA A 297 -13.37 22.49 8.16
C ALA A 297 -12.04 22.02 8.77
N ILE A 298 -11.93 20.75 9.16
CA ILE A 298 -10.69 20.14 9.67
C ILE A 298 -9.61 20.09 8.58
N LEU A 299 -9.97 19.67 7.35
CA LEU A 299 -9.05 19.59 6.22
C LEU A 299 -8.50 20.97 5.79
N ILE A 300 -9.32 22.00 5.84
CA ILE A 300 -8.91 23.37 5.53
C ILE A 300 -8.10 23.96 6.69
N GLY A 301 -8.59 23.79 7.91
CA GLY A 301 -8.02 24.38 9.12
C GLY A 301 -8.22 25.90 9.20
N LYS A 302 -7.81 26.51 10.32
CA LYS A 302 -7.95 27.96 10.56
C LYS A 302 -7.17 28.73 9.48
N GLY A 303 -7.87 29.56 8.71
CA GLY A 303 -7.27 30.36 7.63
C GLY A 303 -6.56 29.52 6.54
N GLY A 304 -6.94 28.27 6.32
CA GLY A 304 -6.32 27.40 5.32
C GLY A 304 -5.00 26.76 5.74
N ALA A 305 -4.60 26.87 7.02
CA ALA A 305 -3.28 26.42 7.49
C ALA A 305 -3.07 24.91 7.32
N LYS A 306 -4.10 24.08 7.60
CA LYS A 306 -3.99 22.63 7.49
C LYS A 306 -3.88 22.19 6.03
N LEU A 307 -4.69 22.76 5.15
CA LEU A 307 -4.63 22.47 3.71
C LEU A 307 -3.27 22.87 3.11
N LYS A 308 -2.72 24.01 3.56
CA LYS A 308 -1.36 24.44 3.17
C LYS A 308 -0.28 23.49 3.67
N GLU A 309 -0.39 22.96 4.88
CA GLU A 309 0.52 21.95 5.44
C GLU A 309 0.50 20.66 4.62
N ILE A 310 -0.70 20.11 4.36
CA ILE A 310 -0.92 18.94 3.51
C ILE A 310 -0.31 19.17 2.12
N GLY A 311 -0.65 20.29 1.47
CA GLY A 311 -0.16 20.64 0.13
C GLY A 311 1.36 20.78 0.07
N THR A 312 1.98 21.39 1.10
CA THR A 312 3.44 21.55 1.16
C THR A 312 4.14 20.20 1.32
N GLY A 313 3.61 19.33 2.18
CA GLY A 313 4.14 17.99 2.38
C GLY A 313 4.00 17.11 1.13
N ALA A 314 2.81 17.11 0.51
CA ALA A 314 2.54 16.37 -0.72
C ALA A 314 3.42 16.86 -1.87
N ARG A 315 3.52 18.18 -2.08
CA ARG A 315 4.34 18.76 -3.15
C ARG A 315 5.79 18.30 -3.10
N LYS A 316 6.41 18.30 -1.92
CA LYS A 316 7.81 17.84 -1.75
C LYS A 316 7.99 16.38 -2.20
N GLN A 317 7.05 15.53 -1.87
CA GLN A 317 7.10 14.12 -2.26
C GLN A 317 6.86 13.93 -3.76
N ILE A 318 5.91 14.69 -4.33
CA ILE A 318 5.61 14.67 -5.76
C ILE A 318 6.81 15.22 -6.57
N GLU A 319 7.45 16.30 -6.14
CA GLU A 319 8.67 16.84 -6.75
C GLU A 319 9.81 15.79 -6.76
N SER A 320 9.95 15.03 -5.65
CA SER A 320 10.93 13.94 -5.58
C SER A 320 10.60 12.78 -6.52
N LEU A 321 9.32 12.46 -6.68
CA LEU A 321 8.86 11.39 -7.58
C LEU A 321 9.03 11.77 -9.05
N LEU A 322 8.65 13.00 -9.42
CA LEU A 322 8.64 13.45 -10.82
C LEU A 322 9.98 14.00 -11.32
N GLY A 323 10.89 14.36 -10.40
CA GLY A 323 12.14 15.05 -10.75
C GLY A 323 11.92 16.46 -11.34
N THR A 324 10.72 17.05 -11.16
CA THR A 324 10.33 18.37 -11.68
C THR A 324 9.88 19.27 -10.53
N ARG A 325 9.81 20.59 -10.80
CA ARG A 325 9.09 21.51 -9.90
C ARG A 325 7.60 21.25 -10.03
N VAL A 326 6.84 21.43 -8.94
CA VAL A 326 5.40 21.20 -8.94
C VAL A 326 4.65 22.44 -8.44
N TYR A 327 3.68 22.87 -9.23
CA TYR A 327 2.64 23.79 -8.81
C TYR A 327 1.39 22.96 -8.46
N LEU A 328 1.06 22.88 -7.17
CA LEU A 328 -0.03 22.05 -6.65
C LEU A 328 -1.16 22.93 -6.14
N GLU A 329 -2.32 22.80 -6.75
CA GLU A 329 -3.59 23.40 -6.31
C GLU A 329 -4.44 22.31 -5.62
N LEU A 330 -4.95 22.62 -4.42
CA LEU A 330 -5.82 21.73 -3.65
C LEU A 330 -7.10 22.47 -3.27
N HIS A 331 -8.24 21.82 -3.45
CA HIS A 331 -9.51 22.29 -2.93
C HIS A 331 -10.29 21.14 -2.29
N VAL A 332 -11.23 21.49 -1.39
CA VAL A 332 -11.98 20.49 -0.61
C VAL A 332 -13.46 20.59 -0.97
N ILE A 333 -14.03 19.46 -1.37
CA ILE A 333 -15.43 19.29 -1.77
C ILE A 333 -16.13 18.38 -0.75
N VAL A 334 -17.35 18.75 -0.36
CA VAL A 334 -18.23 17.88 0.43
C VAL A 334 -19.10 17.08 -0.54
N GLU A 335 -18.97 15.76 -0.47
CA GLU A 335 -19.76 14.78 -1.22
C GLU A 335 -20.39 13.82 -0.21
N PRO A 336 -21.63 14.07 0.23
CA PRO A 336 -22.27 13.31 1.28
C PRO A 336 -22.45 11.84 0.89
N GLY A 337 -22.01 10.93 1.77
CA GLY A 337 -22.19 9.48 1.60
C GLY A 337 -21.41 8.87 0.43
N TRP A 338 -20.36 9.51 -0.07
CA TRP A 338 -19.59 9.03 -1.22
C TRP A 338 -19.09 7.58 -1.04
N ARG A 339 -18.81 7.13 0.18
CA ARG A 339 -18.37 5.75 0.48
C ARG A 339 -19.44 4.69 0.24
N GLU A 340 -20.71 5.10 0.13
CA GLU A 340 -21.84 4.25 -0.21
C GLU A 340 -22.28 4.41 -1.68
N SER A 341 -21.74 5.39 -2.41
CA SER A 341 -22.03 5.63 -3.81
C SER A 341 -21.14 4.80 -4.71
N ARG A 342 -21.69 3.73 -5.31
CA ARG A 342 -20.96 2.88 -6.24
C ARG A 342 -20.41 3.69 -7.43
N ALA A 343 -21.22 4.57 -8.01
CA ALA A 343 -20.80 5.40 -9.14
C ALA A 343 -19.61 6.30 -8.81
N PHE A 344 -19.59 6.88 -7.59
CA PHE A 344 -18.47 7.70 -7.15
C PHE A 344 -17.22 6.84 -6.89
N ILE A 345 -17.36 5.69 -6.22
CA ILE A 345 -16.26 4.76 -5.96
C ILE A 345 -15.64 4.26 -7.27
N ASP A 346 -16.47 3.89 -8.27
CA ASP A 346 -16.00 3.48 -9.59
C ASP A 346 -15.27 4.63 -10.31
N SER A 347 -15.63 5.89 -10.06
CA SER A 347 -14.92 7.06 -10.61
C SER A 347 -13.55 7.29 -9.99
N LEU A 348 -13.28 6.77 -8.80
CA LEU A 348 -11.97 6.83 -8.14
C LEU A 348 -10.99 5.78 -8.69
N ASP A 349 -11.48 4.76 -9.40
CA ASP A 349 -10.61 3.75 -10.02
C ASP A 349 -9.82 4.38 -11.17
N TRP A 350 -8.50 4.37 -11.06
CA TRP A 350 -7.60 4.94 -12.05
C TRP A 350 -7.71 4.22 -13.42
N ARG A 351 -8.10 2.94 -13.45
CA ARG A 351 -8.31 2.17 -14.68
C ARG A 351 -9.47 2.75 -15.47
N ASN A 352 -10.60 2.98 -14.80
CA ASN A 352 -11.77 3.63 -15.39
C ASN A 352 -11.48 5.09 -15.80
N GLN A 353 -10.57 5.77 -15.08
CA GLN A 353 -10.14 7.13 -15.46
C GLN A 353 -9.30 7.13 -16.74
N LEU A 354 -8.40 6.16 -16.92
CA LEU A 354 -7.60 6.01 -18.13
C LEU A 354 -8.46 5.70 -19.35
N GLU A 355 -9.44 4.79 -19.24
CA GLU A 355 -10.39 4.48 -20.30
C GLU A 355 -11.12 5.75 -20.76
N LYS A 356 -11.67 6.53 -19.82
CA LYS A 356 -12.35 7.80 -20.13
C LYS A 356 -11.44 8.85 -20.79
N ILE A 357 -10.15 8.86 -20.46
CA ILE A 357 -9.17 9.76 -21.08
C ILE A 357 -8.87 9.29 -22.51
N ALA A 358 -8.67 8.00 -22.72
CA ALA A 358 -8.45 7.41 -24.04
C ALA A 358 -9.64 7.65 -24.99
N ASP A 359 -10.87 7.47 -24.50
CA ASP A 359 -12.09 7.73 -25.26
C ASP A 359 -12.24 9.20 -25.67
N LYS A 360 -11.84 10.14 -24.80
CA LYS A 360 -11.86 11.58 -25.13
C LYS A 360 -10.83 11.95 -26.18
N GLN A 361 -9.63 11.35 -26.13
CA GLN A 361 -8.56 11.60 -27.11
C GLN A 361 -8.85 10.97 -28.46
N GLY A 362 -9.52 9.81 -28.48
CA GLY A 362 -9.98 9.16 -29.71
C GLY A 362 -11.12 9.89 -30.43
N ASN A 363 -11.86 10.77 -29.73
CA ASN A 363 -12.99 11.52 -30.26
C ASN A 363 -12.67 13.00 -30.62
N GLU A 364 -11.44 13.47 -30.43
CA GLU A 364 -11.03 14.78 -30.95
C GLU A 364 -10.79 14.65 -32.46
N PRO A 365 -11.57 15.35 -33.33
CA PRO A 365 -11.29 15.36 -34.76
C PRO A 365 -9.92 15.98 -34.99
N ALA A 366 -9.11 15.32 -35.82
CA ALA A 366 -7.84 15.85 -36.27
C ALA A 366 -8.06 17.27 -36.74
N LYS A 367 -7.45 18.23 -36.04
CA LYS A 367 -7.42 19.61 -36.50
C LYS A 367 -6.50 19.64 -37.72
N GLU A 368 -7.12 19.80 -38.91
CA GLU A 368 -6.47 20.17 -40.13
C GLU A 368 -5.73 21.51 -40.05
#